data_be0ecf8ce02afc253dd0bef8fb5fbb36
#
_entry.id   be0ecf8ce02afc253dd0bef8fb5fbb36
#
_cell.length_a   1.000
_cell.length_b   1.000
_cell.length_c   1.000
_cell.angle_alpha   90.00
_cell.angle_beta   90.00
_cell.angle_gamma   90.00
#
_symmetry.space_group_name_H-M   'P 1'
#
loop_
_entity.id
_entity.type
_entity.pdbx_description
1 polymer ?
#
loop_
_entity_poly.entity_id
_entity_poly.type
_entity_poly.pdbx_seq_one_letter_code
_entity_poly.pdbx_strand_id
1 'polypeptide(L)'
;MIDNLRLYESQAINVTWAGIDLSTGWSDDTFLTITPRADRVTARAGADGQYGYSKIADKGCDIVLTLQQTSPTYDKVVNKLAAQTVTGASLTKAPFTITDPHGNIKFVALFAVITKEPEVSFAAESGDIEFTWTSSTYISSENPSSILSGITKFTGLLL
;
A
#
# COMPACT_ATOMS: atom_id res chain seq x y z
N MET A 1 -28.55 21.38 -7.05
CA MET A 1 -27.35 21.18 -7.90
C MET A 1 -26.33 20.42 -7.07
N ILE A 2 -26.03 19.22 -7.45
CA ILE A 2 -25.03 18.40 -6.75
C ILE A 2 -23.69 18.81 -7.32
N ASP A 3 -22.87 19.42 -6.48
CA ASP A 3 -21.53 19.77 -6.85
C ASP A 3 -20.65 18.53 -6.70
N ASN A 4 -20.29 17.91 -7.83
CA ASN A 4 -19.41 16.74 -7.88
C ASN A 4 -17.92 17.13 -7.88
N LEU A 5 -17.59 18.32 -7.41
CA LEU A 5 -16.21 18.76 -7.27
C LEU A 5 -15.51 17.90 -6.21
N ARG A 6 -14.62 17.05 -6.67
CA ARG A 6 -13.73 16.28 -5.79
C ARG A 6 -12.45 17.07 -5.59
N LEU A 7 -12.20 17.46 -4.37
CA LEU A 7 -10.94 18.10 -4.00
C LEU A 7 -9.89 17.03 -3.73
N TYR A 8 -8.74 17.15 -4.37
CA TYR A 8 -7.56 16.36 -4.03
C TYR A 8 -6.59 17.23 -3.23
N GLU A 9 -6.26 16.75 -2.05
CA GLU A 9 -5.30 17.41 -1.17
C GLU A 9 -4.32 16.36 -0.64
N SER A 10 -3.08 16.43 -1.10
CA SER A 10 -2.06 15.45 -0.72
C SER A 10 -1.75 15.45 0.78
N GLN A 11 -1.78 16.61 1.41
CA GLN A 11 -1.53 16.74 2.86
C GLN A 11 -2.61 16.09 3.73
N ALA A 12 -3.76 15.87 3.16
CA ALA A 12 -4.90 15.30 3.86
C ALA A 12 -4.95 13.77 3.81
N ILE A 13 -4.11 13.14 3.01
CA ILE A 13 -4.06 11.68 2.89
C ILE A 13 -3.39 11.07 4.13
N ASN A 14 -4.06 10.12 4.76
CA ASN A 14 -3.52 9.36 5.88
C ASN A 14 -3.05 7.99 5.43
N VAL A 15 -1.82 7.65 5.80
CA VAL A 15 -1.20 6.36 5.51
C VAL A 15 -0.77 5.72 6.80
N THR A 16 -1.19 4.49 7.05
CA THR A 16 -0.83 3.74 8.25
C THR A 16 -0.40 2.31 7.92
N TRP A 17 0.58 1.80 8.66
CA TRP A 17 1.01 0.42 8.59
C TRP A 17 1.50 -0.04 9.96
N ALA A 18 1.03 -1.21 10.41
CA ALA A 18 1.45 -1.82 11.68
C ALA A 18 1.30 -0.88 12.90
N GLY A 19 0.29 -0.01 12.90
CA GLY A 19 0.10 0.99 13.95
C GLY A 19 1.02 2.20 13.85
N ILE A 20 1.84 2.27 12.82
CA ILE A 20 2.73 3.42 12.56
C ILE A 20 2.03 4.38 11.59
N ASP A 21 1.98 5.65 11.96
CA ASP A 21 1.51 6.70 11.07
C ASP A 21 2.63 7.10 10.10
N LEU A 22 2.38 6.87 8.81
CA LEU A 22 3.31 7.16 7.73
C LEU A 22 2.95 8.46 6.98
N SER A 23 2.14 9.31 7.58
CA SER A 23 1.51 10.45 6.90
C SER A 23 2.37 11.71 6.84
N THR A 24 3.63 11.66 7.26
CA THR A 24 4.50 12.85 7.30
C THR A 24 5.87 12.59 6.68
N GLY A 25 6.48 13.65 6.16
CA GLY A 25 7.83 13.60 5.64
C GLY A 25 7.96 12.95 4.27
N TRP A 26 6.94 13.04 3.47
CA TRP A 26 6.95 12.52 2.10
C TRP A 26 7.88 13.31 1.18
N SER A 27 8.30 12.67 0.11
CA SER A 27 8.97 13.34 -1.01
C SER A 27 8.10 14.42 -1.63
N ASP A 28 8.72 15.39 -2.26
CA ASP A 28 8.06 16.50 -2.95
C ASP A 28 7.49 16.13 -4.32
N ASP A 29 7.80 14.94 -4.81
CA ASP A 29 7.28 14.38 -6.05
C ASP A 29 6.28 13.24 -5.75
N THR A 30 6.32 12.16 -6.49
CA THR A 30 5.49 10.98 -6.24
C THR A 30 5.93 10.28 -4.98
N PHE A 31 5.13 10.39 -3.92
CA PHE A 31 5.49 9.84 -2.61
C PHE A 31 4.93 8.43 -2.35
N LEU A 32 3.89 8.04 -3.06
CA LEU A 32 3.23 6.76 -2.85
C LEU A 32 2.76 6.17 -4.17
N THR A 33 3.20 4.94 -4.46
CA THR A 33 2.82 4.21 -5.66
C THR A 33 2.36 2.81 -5.29
N ILE A 34 1.23 2.40 -5.83
CA ILE A 34 0.68 1.06 -5.67
C ILE A 34 0.64 0.39 -7.03
N THR A 35 1.34 -0.73 -7.14
CA THR A 35 1.44 -1.47 -8.41
C THR A 35 0.91 -2.89 -8.23
N PRO A 36 -0.17 -3.27 -8.93
CA PRO A 36 -0.60 -4.67 -8.97
C PRO A 36 0.50 -5.56 -9.55
N ARG A 37 0.69 -6.74 -8.98
CA ARG A 37 1.75 -7.67 -9.42
C ARG A 37 1.39 -8.43 -10.70
N ALA A 38 0.11 -8.65 -10.93
CA ALA A 38 -0.37 -9.41 -12.08
C ALA A 38 -1.70 -8.86 -12.60
N ASP A 39 -2.01 -9.20 -13.82
CA ASP A 39 -3.31 -8.91 -14.40
C ASP A 39 -4.40 -9.73 -13.67
N ARG A 40 -5.60 -9.21 -13.62
CA ARG A 40 -6.72 -9.91 -12.98
C ARG A 40 -7.22 -11.08 -13.83
N VAL A 41 -7.22 -10.89 -15.13
CA VAL A 41 -7.75 -11.85 -16.12
C VAL A 41 -6.90 -11.75 -17.37
N THR A 42 -6.55 -12.89 -17.93
CA THR A 42 -5.99 -12.96 -19.28
C THR A 42 -7.04 -13.38 -20.27
N ALA A 43 -7.05 -12.75 -21.43
CA ALA A 43 -7.95 -13.09 -22.53
C ALA A 43 -7.14 -13.68 -23.68
N ARG A 44 -7.67 -14.76 -24.26
CA ARG A 44 -7.08 -15.41 -25.45
C ARG A 44 -8.16 -15.59 -26.50
N ALA A 45 -7.89 -15.08 -27.69
CA ALA A 45 -8.75 -15.30 -28.86
C ALA A 45 -8.35 -16.59 -29.57
N GLY A 46 -9.32 -17.43 -29.85
CA GLY A 46 -9.14 -18.58 -30.74
C GLY A 46 -9.09 -18.14 -32.22
N ALA A 47 -8.63 -19.03 -33.09
CA ALA A 47 -8.60 -18.80 -34.53
C ALA A 47 -10.01 -18.63 -35.13
N ASP A 48 -11.02 -19.09 -34.44
CA ASP A 48 -12.44 -18.96 -34.77
C ASP A 48 -13.09 -17.66 -34.26
N GLY A 49 -12.30 -16.81 -33.57
CA GLY A 49 -12.77 -15.55 -32.99
C GLY A 49 -13.40 -15.69 -31.61
N GLN A 50 -13.47 -16.88 -31.03
CA GLN A 50 -13.98 -17.05 -29.68
C GLN A 50 -12.91 -16.64 -28.64
N TYR A 51 -13.35 -16.00 -27.54
CA TYR A 51 -12.49 -15.57 -26.45
C TYR A 51 -12.60 -16.52 -25.27
N GLY A 52 -11.43 -16.97 -24.79
CA GLY A 52 -11.31 -17.66 -23.51
C GLY A 52 -10.72 -16.72 -22.46
N TYR A 53 -11.27 -16.69 -21.27
CA TYR A 53 -10.78 -15.88 -20.14
C TYR A 53 -10.22 -16.78 -19.06
N SER A 54 -9.01 -16.46 -18.60
CA SER A 54 -8.36 -17.15 -17.48
C SER A 54 -8.14 -16.18 -16.33
N LYS A 55 -8.67 -16.54 -15.17
CA LYS A 55 -8.51 -15.75 -13.96
C LYS A 55 -7.15 -16.02 -13.33
N ILE A 56 -6.40 -14.97 -13.04
CA ILE A 56 -5.08 -15.09 -12.44
C ILE A 56 -5.23 -15.17 -10.93
N ALA A 57 -4.46 -16.07 -10.32
CA ALA A 57 -4.51 -16.33 -8.88
C ALA A 57 -3.78 -15.28 -8.04
N ASP A 58 -2.75 -14.65 -8.59
CA ASP A 58 -1.98 -13.61 -7.89
C ASP A 58 -2.79 -12.31 -7.81
N LYS A 59 -3.21 -11.96 -6.62
CA LYS A 59 -3.96 -10.73 -6.31
C LYS A 59 -3.14 -9.74 -5.49
N GLY A 60 -1.83 -9.93 -5.45
CA GLY A 60 -0.94 -9.10 -4.68
C GLY A 60 -0.65 -7.74 -5.32
N CYS A 61 -0.06 -6.88 -4.54
CA CYS A 61 0.45 -5.59 -4.99
C CYS A 61 1.78 -5.26 -4.32
N ASP A 62 2.53 -4.39 -4.95
CA ASP A 62 3.70 -3.76 -4.39
C ASP A 62 3.38 -2.30 -4.07
N ILE A 63 3.76 -1.86 -2.88
CA ILE A 63 3.53 -0.50 -2.40
C ILE A 63 4.89 0.14 -2.17
N VAL A 64 5.15 1.25 -2.84
CA VAL A 64 6.39 2.02 -2.69
C VAL A 64 6.06 3.37 -2.06
N LEU A 65 6.66 3.64 -0.90
CA LEU A 65 6.56 4.91 -0.20
C LEU A 65 7.92 5.60 -0.20
N THR A 66 7.98 6.80 -0.72
CA THR A 66 9.19 7.62 -0.77
C THR A 66 9.13 8.70 0.29
N LEU A 67 10.07 8.65 1.22
CA LEU A 67 10.19 9.57 2.35
C LEU A 67 11.45 10.42 2.22
N GLN A 68 11.41 11.62 2.74
CA GLN A 68 12.61 12.42 2.93
C GLN A 68 13.48 11.79 4.03
N GLN A 69 14.77 11.79 3.83
CA GLN A 69 15.75 11.24 4.78
C GLN A 69 15.67 11.87 6.18
N THR A 70 15.20 13.12 6.27
CA THR A 70 14.99 13.86 7.51
C THR A 70 13.64 13.60 8.17
N SER A 71 12.80 12.74 7.57
CA SER A 71 11.45 12.49 8.07
C SER A 71 11.45 11.71 9.39
N PRO A 72 10.67 12.15 10.40
CA PRO A 72 10.48 11.34 11.61
C PRO A 72 9.79 9.99 11.35
N THR A 73 9.03 9.88 10.28
CA THR A 73 8.43 8.62 9.84
C THR A 73 9.48 7.59 9.44
N TYR A 74 10.55 8.06 8.79
CA TYR A 74 11.70 7.22 8.45
C TYR A 74 12.25 6.50 9.69
N ASP A 75 12.50 7.25 10.77
CA ASP A 75 13.04 6.70 12.02
C ASP A 75 12.13 5.62 12.62
N LYS A 76 10.81 5.83 12.58
CA LYS A 76 9.84 4.86 13.09
C LYS A 76 9.89 3.53 12.33
N VAL A 77 9.95 3.59 11.02
CA VAL A 77 10.00 2.39 10.17
C VAL A 77 11.33 1.65 10.34
N VAL A 78 12.44 2.37 10.35
CA VAL A 78 13.77 1.79 10.55
C VAL A 78 13.90 1.14 11.91
N ASN A 79 13.40 1.76 12.98
CA ASN A 79 13.39 1.18 14.32
C ASN A 79 12.56 -0.10 14.38
N LYS A 80 11.43 -0.17 13.66
CA LYS A 80 10.63 -1.39 13.55
C LYS A 80 11.40 -2.52 12.88
N LEU A 81 12.11 -2.25 11.79
CA LEU A 81 12.96 -3.23 11.10
C LEU A 81 14.14 -3.69 11.95
N ALA A 82 14.80 -2.76 12.62
CA ALA A 82 15.91 -3.06 13.52
C ALA A 82 15.47 -3.97 14.67
N ALA A 83 14.32 -3.73 15.27
CA ALA A 83 13.77 -4.56 16.32
C ALA A 83 13.49 -6.00 15.83
N GLN A 84 12.99 -6.16 14.61
CA GLN A 84 12.81 -7.49 14.00
C GLN A 84 14.15 -8.23 13.83
N THR A 85 15.16 -7.53 13.36
CA THR A 85 16.49 -8.12 13.13
C THR A 85 17.14 -8.56 14.43
N VAL A 86 17.10 -7.73 15.47
CA VAL A 86 17.75 -8.00 16.77
C VAL A 86 17.04 -9.12 17.54
N THR A 87 15.73 -9.13 17.53
CA THR A 87 14.95 -10.12 18.31
C THR A 87 14.75 -11.44 17.58
N GLY A 88 15.11 -11.53 16.29
CA GLY A 88 14.78 -12.68 15.45
C GLY A 88 13.27 -12.88 15.27
N ALA A 89 12.48 -11.86 15.53
CA ALA A 89 11.03 -11.93 15.42
C ALA A 89 10.60 -12.24 13.99
N SER A 90 9.49 -12.94 13.87
CA SER A 90 8.86 -13.19 12.57
C SER A 90 8.48 -11.89 11.88
N LEU A 91 8.38 -11.95 10.56
CA LEU A 91 7.99 -10.81 9.73
C LEU A 91 6.70 -10.15 10.23
N THR A 92 6.70 -8.84 10.33
CA THR A 92 5.48 -8.09 10.65
C THR A 92 4.56 -8.06 9.44
N LYS A 93 3.46 -8.81 9.53
CA LYS A 93 2.36 -8.81 8.57
C LYS A 93 1.26 -7.94 9.13
N ALA A 94 1.01 -6.80 8.53
CA ALA A 94 0.02 -5.86 9.03
C ALA A 94 -0.71 -5.18 7.90
N PRO A 95 -1.95 -4.69 8.13
CA PRO A 95 -2.65 -3.95 7.10
C PRO A 95 -1.95 -2.63 6.79
N PHE A 96 -1.85 -2.33 5.51
CA PHE A 96 -1.41 -1.03 5.00
C PHE A 96 -2.66 -0.29 4.53
N THR A 97 -2.98 0.83 5.18
CA THR A 97 -4.23 1.55 4.95
C THR A 97 -3.94 2.95 4.46
N ILE A 98 -4.63 3.33 3.40
CA ILE A 98 -4.60 4.69 2.85
C ILE A 98 -6.01 5.25 2.89
N THR A 99 -6.18 6.34 3.62
CA THR A 99 -7.48 7.02 3.76
C THR A 99 -7.39 8.46 3.29
N ASP A 100 -8.47 8.91 2.66
CA ASP A 100 -8.66 10.31 2.32
C ASP A 100 -9.60 10.94 3.37
N PRO A 101 -9.23 12.08 4.00
CA PRO A 101 -10.06 12.73 5.03
C PRO A 101 -11.38 13.29 4.51
N HIS A 102 -11.58 13.37 3.21
CA HIS A 102 -12.90 13.65 2.64
C HIS A 102 -13.85 12.44 2.74
N GLY A 103 -13.53 11.47 3.61
CA GLY A 103 -14.41 10.42 4.09
C GLY A 103 -14.36 9.10 3.31
N ASN A 104 -13.48 8.96 2.35
CA ASN A 104 -13.41 7.74 1.55
C ASN A 104 -12.11 6.96 1.82
N ILE A 105 -12.24 5.74 2.32
CA ILE A 105 -11.12 4.80 2.34
C ILE A 105 -10.84 4.40 0.90
N LYS A 106 -9.64 4.71 0.41
CA LYS A 106 -9.28 4.44 -0.98
C LYS A 106 -8.58 3.11 -1.18
N PHE A 107 -7.84 2.65 -0.17
CA PHE A 107 -7.01 1.47 -0.34
C PHE A 107 -6.71 0.79 1.00
N VAL A 108 -6.82 -0.53 1.02
CA VAL A 108 -6.40 -1.38 2.14
C VAL A 108 -5.67 -2.60 1.58
N ALA A 109 -4.41 -2.76 1.94
CA ALA A 109 -3.65 -3.98 1.69
C ALA A 109 -3.59 -4.80 2.97
N LEU A 110 -4.10 -6.03 2.96
CA LEU A 110 -4.33 -6.80 4.21
C LEU A 110 -3.00 -7.43 4.60
N PHE A 111 -2.15 -7.88 4.35
CA PHE A 111 -0.94 -8.53 4.87
C PHE A 111 0.32 -7.93 4.25
N ALA A 112 0.51 -6.64 4.45
CA ALA A 112 1.65 -5.95 3.92
C ALA A 112 2.91 -6.24 4.74
N VAL A 113 3.99 -6.59 4.08
CA VAL A 113 5.30 -6.88 4.65
C VAL A 113 6.34 -6.06 3.90
N ILE A 114 7.31 -5.50 4.62
CA ILE A 114 8.46 -4.88 3.97
C ILE A 114 9.32 -6.00 3.38
N THR A 115 9.46 -5.97 2.05
CA THR A 115 10.20 -7.00 1.30
C THR A 115 11.61 -6.59 0.94
N LYS A 116 11.90 -5.29 0.97
CA LYS A 116 13.21 -4.76 0.63
C LYS A 116 13.59 -3.65 1.60
N GLU A 117 14.76 -3.76 2.19
CA GLU A 117 15.34 -2.67 2.97
C GLU A 117 15.70 -1.51 2.06
N PRO A 118 15.53 -0.27 2.53
CA PRO A 118 15.85 0.90 1.72
C PRO A 118 17.35 1.03 1.49
N GLU A 119 17.70 1.51 0.32
CA GLU A 119 19.06 1.96 0.05
C GLU A 119 19.28 3.32 0.72
N VAL A 120 20.35 3.43 1.50
CA VAL A 120 20.72 4.67 2.19
C VAL A 120 21.98 5.24 1.58
N SER A 121 21.92 6.46 1.08
CA SER A 121 23.07 7.18 0.57
C SER A 121 23.31 8.45 1.39
N PHE A 122 24.58 8.76 1.62
CA PHE A 122 24.98 9.98 2.32
C PHE A 122 25.61 10.94 1.33
N ALA A 123 25.04 12.13 1.24
CA ALA A 123 25.49 13.19 0.35
C ALA A 123 25.49 14.52 1.11
N ALA A 124 25.98 15.57 0.47
CA ALA A 124 26.00 16.91 1.06
C ALA A 124 24.58 17.46 1.34
N GLU A 125 23.60 17.02 0.55
CA GLU A 125 22.18 17.34 0.72
C GLU A 125 21.42 16.07 1.07
N SER A 126 20.36 16.19 1.88
CA SER A 126 19.49 15.06 2.18
C SER A 126 18.72 14.60 0.94
N GLY A 127 18.66 13.30 0.76
CA GLY A 127 17.93 12.69 -0.34
C GLY A 127 16.61 12.05 0.10
N ASP A 128 16.01 11.33 -0.83
CA ASP A 128 14.81 10.54 -0.59
C ASP A 128 15.17 9.08 -0.36
N ILE A 129 14.34 8.40 0.43
CA ILE A 129 14.48 6.98 0.74
C ILE A 129 13.17 6.26 0.40
N GLU A 130 13.30 5.13 -0.29
CA GLU A 130 12.16 4.33 -0.71
C GLU A 130 12.01 3.09 0.16
N PHE A 131 10.81 2.88 0.68
CA PHE A 131 10.40 1.63 1.31
C PHE A 131 9.44 0.88 0.39
N THR A 132 9.62 -0.43 0.28
CA THR A 132 8.75 -1.27 -0.52
C THR A 132 8.06 -2.32 0.36
N TRP A 133 6.73 -2.32 0.32
CA TRP A 133 5.90 -3.36 0.91
C TRP A 133 5.31 -4.23 -0.18
N THR A 134 5.13 -5.49 0.12
CA THR A 134 4.39 -6.43 -0.72
C THR A 134 3.22 -6.98 0.07
N SER A 135 2.05 -6.96 -0.52
CA SER A 135 0.85 -7.57 0.04
C SER A 135 0.31 -8.67 -0.86
N SER A 136 -0.20 -9.72 -0.25
CA SER A 136 -0.83 -10.83 -0.99
C SER A 136 -2.24 -10.52 -1.47
N THR A 137 -2.89 -9.54 -0.88
CA THR A 137 -4.26 -9.15 -1.22
C THR A 137 -4.50 -7.68 -0.89
N TYR A 138 -5.18 -6.99 -1.77
CA TYR A 138 -5.58 -5.61 -1.55
C TYR A 138 -7.01 -5.34 -2.02
N ILE A 139 -7.62 -4.34 -1.41
CA ILE A 139 -8.94 -3.82 -1.78
C ILE A 139 -8.79 -2.33 -2.06
N SER A 140 -9.23 -1.91 -3.23
CA SER A 140 -9.31 -0.51 -3.61
C SER A 140 -10.77 -0.16 -3.86
N SER A 141 -11.27 0.85 -3.18
CA SER A 141 -12.65 1.29 -3.33
C SER A 141 -12.81 2.75 -2.94
N GLU A 142 -13.72 3.42 -3.59
CA GLU A 142 -14.14 4.77 -3.22
C GLU A 142 -15.23 4.76 -2.13
N ASN A 143 -15.82 3.60 -1.84
CA ASN A 143 -16.88 3.46 -0.86
C ASN A 143 -16.38 2.74 0.39
N PRO A 144 -16.32 3.43 1.55
CA PRO A 144 -15.86 2.83 2.79
C PRO A 144 -16.64 1.57 3.20
N SER A 145 -17.93 1.55 2.97
CA SER A 145 -18.77 0.41 3.34
C SER A 145 -18.43 -0.86 2.57
N SER A 146 -18.02 -0.74 1.31
CA SER A 146 -17.60 -1.90 0.52
C SER A 146 -16.28 -2.49 1.01
N ILE A 147 -15.36 -1.67 1.48
CA ILE A 147 -14.09 -2.13 2.06
C ILE A 147 -14.35 -2.83 3.39
N LEU A 148 -15.16 -2.25 4.27
CA LEU A 148 -15.52 -2.86 5.55
C LEU A 148 -16.22 -4.20 5.35
N SER A 149 -17.14 -4.29 4.41
CA SER A 149 -17.81 -5.54 4.04
C SER A 149 -16.80 -6.60 3.54
N GLY A 150 -15.82 -6.20 2.73
CA GLY A 150 -14.77 -7.08 2.25
C GLY A 150 -13.88 -7.61 3.37
N ILE A 151 -13.48 -6.76 4.30
CA ILE A 151 -12.67 -7.13 5.47
C ILE A 151 -13.45 -8.09 6.38
N THR A 152 -14.72 -7.82 6.64
CA THR A 152 -15.58 -8.68 7.46
C THR A 152 -15.72 -10.07 6.86
N LYS A 153 -15.95 -10.18 5.56
CA LYS A 153 -15.99 -11.47 4.86
C LYS A 153 -14.68 -12.22 4.94
N PHE A 154 -13.56 -11.52 4.80
CA PHE A 154 -12.24 -12.11 4.88
C PHE A 154 -11.93 -12.62 6.29
N THR A 155 -12.28 -11.85 7.32
CA THR A 155 -12.15 -12.25 8.73
C THR A 155 -13.04 -13.45 9.05
N GLY A 156 -14.26 -13.48 8.52
CA GLY A 156 -15.17 -14.61 8.68
C GLY A 156 -14.66 -15.92 8.06
N LEU A 157 -13.83 -15.86 7.02
CA LEU A 157 -13.20 -17.03 6.41
C LEU A 157 -12.02 -17.58 7.24
N LEU A 158 -11.43 -16.78 8.11
CA LEU A 158 -10.31 -17.17 8.98
C LEU A 158 -10.77 -17.75 10.33
N LEU A 159 -12.01 -17.63 10.64
CA LEU A 159 -12.64 -18.19 11.81
C LEU A 159 -13.32 -19.52 11.47
#